data_293103dc7770bbf2efe7396fadeb8ac4
#
_entry.id   293103dc7770bbf2efe7396fadeb8ac4
#
_cell.length_a   1.000
_cell.length_b   1.000
_cell.length_c   1.000
_cell.angle_alpha   90.00
_cell.angle_beta   90.00
_cell.angle_gamma   90.00
#
_symmetry.space_group_name_H-M   'P 1'
#
loop_
_entity.id
_entity.type
_entity.pdbx_description
1 polymer ?
#
loop_
_entity_poly.entity_id
_entity_poly.type
_entity_poly.pdbx_seq_one_letter_code
_entity_poly.pdbx_strand_id
1 'polypeptide(L)'
;MRLLLDVQANGTIVPFVHQQKMVGCIHKWLGPNTWHGQSSLFSFSRLSGGKAVKDLEGILFDHRATFFIGASNPDFLRQILRGIQQDPEMFCGLIVREVVIEEDPKRELFYPASPILLKVKQKENRYKHLLYQDSKANEVLTLNLQKKLLAAGIDDRDATAEFAPCEGVAKEMLVDYKGVKNKVSWSPVRIIGSPETKLLAWNAGLGNSTGIGFGAIK
;
A
#
# COMPACT_ATOMS: atom_id res chain seq x y z
N MET A 1 8.26 1.33 10.98
CA MET A 1 7.76 0.08 11.62
C MET A 1 6.61 -0.45 10.78
N ARG A 2 6.46 -1.75 10.68
CA ARG A 2 5.39 -2.42 9.93
C ARG A 2 4.76 -3.52 10.77
N LEU A 3 3.46 -3.66 10.66
CA LEU A 3 2.69 -4.74 11.27
C LEU A 3 2.30 -5.73 10.17
N LEU A 4 2.67 -6.99 10.32
CA LEU A 4 2.16 -8.10 9.52
C LEU A 4 0.98 -8.71 10.28
N LEU A 5 -0.16 -8.78 9.62
CA LEU A 5 -1.40 -9.30 10.19
C LEU A 5 -1.70 -10.68 9.61
N ASP A 6 -1.88 -11.64 10.50
CA ASP A 6 -2.40 -12.95 10.21
C ASP A 6 -3.92 -12.94 10.41
N VAL A 7 -4.64 -13.33 9.39
CA VAL A 7 -6.09 -13.23 9.32
C VAL A 7 -6.68 -14.62 9.11
N GLN A 8 -7.49 -15.07 10.05
CA GLN A 8 -8.30 -16.28 9.88
C GLN A 8 -9.35 -16.06 8.81
N ALA A 9 -9.44 -17.04 7.92
CA ALA A 9 -10.48 -17.16 6.91
C ALA A 9 -11.03 -18.59 6.95
N ASN A 10 -12.34 -18.74 6.88
CA ASN A 10 -12.99 -20.04 7.00
C ASN A 10 -13.71 -20.38 5.69
N GLY A 11 -12.95 -20.61 4.62
CA GLY A 11 -13.49 -20.80 3.28
C GLY A 11 -14.17 -19.53 2.73
N THR A 12 -13.67 -18.37 3.13
CA THR A 12 -14.28 -17.08 2.81
C THR A 12 -13.96 -16.64 1.40
N ILE A 13 -14.96 -16.17 0.67
CA ILE A 13 -14.82 -15.53 -0.62
C ILE A 13 -14.83 -14.01 -0.42
N VAL A 14 -13.72 -13.37 -0.79
CA VAL A 14 -13.56 -11.93 -0.76
C VAL A 14 -13.69 -11.38 -2.17
N PRO A 15 -14.62 -10.45 -2.45
CA PRO A 15 -14.77 -9.85 -3.79
C PRO A 15 -13.45 -9.25 -4.31
N PHE A 16 -13.19 -9.30 -5.61
CA PHE A 16 -12.00 -8.66 -6.19
C PHE A 16 -11.91 -7.17 -5.85
N VAL A 17 -13.05 -6.48 -5.81
CA VAL A 17 -13.14 -5.06 -5.45
C VAL A 17 -13.33 -4.90 -3.93
N HIS A 18 -12.34 -5.32 -3.14
CA HIS A 18 -12.39 -5.24 -1.67
C HIS A 18 -11.54 -4.10 -1.06
N GLN A 19 -10.83 -3.34 -1.89
CA GLN A 19 -9.92 -2.27 -1.41
C GLN A 19 -10.62 -1.26 -0.50
N GLN A 20 -11.85 -0.86 -0.84
CA GLN A 20 -12.63 0.07 -0.01
C GLN A 20 -12.98 -0.55 1.36
N LYS A 21 -13.24 -1.85 1.42
CA LYS A 21 -13.50 -2.59 2.68
C LYS A 21 -12.24 -2.64 3.55
N MET A 22 -11.05 -2.84 2.94
CA MET A 22 -9.76 -2.76 3.65
C MET A 22 -9.55 -1.37 4.27
N VAL A 23 -9.80 -0.31 3.49
CA VAL A 23 -9.73 1.08 4.00
C VAL A 23 -10.68 1.26 5.17
N GLY A 24 -11.91 0.75 5.07
CA GLY A 24 -12.91 0.79 6.16
C GLY A 24 -12.41 0.14 7.45
N CYS A 25 -11.77 -1.04 7.37
CA CYS A 25 -11.19 -1.71 8.53
C CYS A 25 -10.07 -0.88 9.18
N ILE A 26 -9.15 -0.33 8.37
CA ILE A 26 -8.06 0.50 8.89
C ILE A 26 -8.61 1.75 9.59
N HIS A 27 -9.62 2.40 9.02
CA HIS A 27 -10.27 3.55 9.66
C HIS A 27 -11.05 3.17 10.93
N LYS A 28 -11.70 2.00 10.96
CA LYS A 28 -12.34 1.46 12.16
C LYS A 28 -11.32 1.30 13.28
N TRP A 29 -10.18 0.69 13.02
CA TRP A 29 -9.12 0.49 14.01
C TRP A 29 -8.41 1.77 14.45
N LEU A 30 -8.31 2.76 13.55
CA LEU A 30 -7.80 4.08 13.91
C LEU A 30 -8.78 4.88 14.79
N GLY A 31 -10.09 4.63 14.67
CA GLY A 31 -11.10 5.43 15.35
C GLY A 31 -11.04 6.92 14.97
N PRO A 32 -11.61 7.81 15.79
CA PRO A 32 -11.49 9.26 15.61
C PRO A 32 -10.01 9.68 15.65
N ASN A 33 -9.53 10.33 14.61
CA ASN A 33 -8.13 10.71 14.50
C ASN A 33 -7.92 11.98 13.67
N THR A 34 -6.74 12.57 13.78
CA THR A 34 -6.31 13.79 13.08
C THR A 34 -5.47 13.50 11.83
N TRP A 35 -5.35 12.24 11.43
CA TRP A 35 -4.50 11.82 10.30
C TRP A 35 -5.07 12.15 8.91
N HIS A 36 -6.31 12.66 8.86
CA HIS A 36 -6.95 13.10 7.62
C HIS A 36 -6.37 14.42 7.10
N GLY A 37 -6.13 14.48 5.79
CA GLY A 37 -5.69 15.71 5.10
C GLY A 37 -4.19 15.93 5.02
N GLN A 38 -3.37 15.11 5.65
CA GLN A 38 -1.91 15.13 5.50
C GLN A 38 -1.44 14.16 4.42
N SER A 39 -0.22 14.35 3.90
CA SER A 39 0.42 13.34 3.04
C SER A 39 0.42 12.00 3.76
N SER A 40 -0.20 10.98 3.15
CA SER A 40 -0.27 9.65 3.78
C SER A 40 1.13 9.07 3.93
N LEU A 41 1.66 9.11 5.16
CA LEU A 41 2.94 8.47 5.52
C LEU A 41 2.71 7.05 6.04
N PHE A 42 1.70 6.39 5.49
CA PHE A 42 1.40 4.97 5.72
C PHE A 42 0.97 4.29 4.43
N SER A 43 1.10 2.99 4.41
CA SER A 43 0.64 2.13 3.32
C SER A 43 0.17 0.78 3.86
N PHE A 44 -0.57 0.04 3.03
CA PHE A 44 -0.94 -1.33 3.35
C PHE A 44 -0.99 -2.19 2.09
N SER A 45 -0.69 -3.47 2.26
CA SER A 45 -0.72 -4.44 1.17
C SER A 45 -2.13 -4.89 0.83
N ARG A 46 -2.29 -5.55 -0.31
CA ARG A 46 -3.45 -6.40 -0.56
C ARG A 46 -3.44 -7.63 0.34
N LEU A 47 -4.61 -8.25 0.49
CA LEU A 47 -4.70 -9.60 1.08
C LEU A 47 -3.93 -10.59 0.19
N SER A 48 -3.18 -11.48 0.80
CA SER A 48 -2.44 -12.56 0.15
C SER A 48 -2.75 -13.92 0.78
N GLY A 49 -2.43 -15.00 0.04
CA GLY A 49 -2.69 -16.39 0.48
C GLY A 49 -3.98 -17.00 -0.08
N GLY A 50 -4.77 -16.26 -0.84
CA GLY A 50 -5.99 -16.77 -1.47
C GLY A 50 -5.81 -17.16 -2.94
N LYS A 51 -6.81 -17.84 -3.48
CA LYS A 51 -6.91 -18.26 -4.88
C LYS A 51 -8.03 -17.50 -5.59
N ALA A 52 -7.75 -16.96 -6.77
CA ALA A 52 -8.78 -16.30 -7.57
C ALA A 52 -9.82 -17.31 -8.07
N VAL A 53 -11.10 -17.04 -7.84
CA VAL A 53 -12.25 -17.81 -8.32
C VAL A 53 -13.06 -16.90 -9.22
N LYS A 54 -12.88 -17.03 -10.53
CA LYS A 54 -13.46 -16.12 -11.52
C LYS A 54 -14.98 -16.16 -11.53
N ASP A 55 -15.56 -17.34 -11.42
CA ASP A 55 -17.02 -17.56 -11.45
C ASP A 55 -17.75 -16.90 -10.26
N LEU A 56 -17.02 -16.64 -9.17
CA LEU A 56 -17.52 -15.97 -7.98
C LEU A 56 -17.03 -14.53 -7.85
N GLU A 57 -16.37 -14.02 -8.88
CA GLU A 57 -15.79 -12.66 -8.92
C GLU A 57 -14.98 -12.29 -7.65
N GLY A 58 -14.24 -13.28 -7.10
CA GLY A 58 -13.59 -13.12 -5.81
C GLY A 58 -12.33 -13.95 -5.63
N ILE A 59 -11.78 -13.84 -4.44
CA ILE A 59 -10.60 -14.56 -3.97
C ILE A 59 -11.07 -15.48 -2.84
N LEU A 60 -10.88 -16.77 -3.00
CA LEU A 60 -11.14 -17.76 -1.95
C LEU A 60 -9.93 -17.84 -1.02
N PHE A 61 -10.18 -17.67 0.27
CA PHE A 61 -9.22 -17.91 1.34
C PHE A 61 -9.68 -19.11 2.14
N ASP A 62 -9.00 -20.24 2.00
CA ASP A 62 -9.38 -21.50 2.63
C ASP A 62 -9.34 -21.39 4.17
N HIS A 63 -8.18 -21.03 4.73
CA HIS A 63 -7.97 -20.99 6.18
C HIS A 63 -7.37 -19.68 6.65
N ARG A 64 -6.54 -19.03 5.82
CA ARG A 64 -5.68 -17.94 6.22
C ARG A 64 -5.50 -16.92 5.10
N ALA A 65 -5.47 -15.66 5.49
CA ALA A 65 -5.02 -14.55 4.67
C ALA A 65 -3.95 -13.77 5.43
N THR A 66 -3.09 -13.06 4.72
CA THR A 66 -2.13 -12.14 5.35
C THR A 66 -2.15 -10.80 4.64
N PHE A 67 -1.88 -9.74 5.39
CA PHE A 67 -1.56 -8.43 4.83
C PHE A 67 -0.73 -7.63 5.85
N PHE A 68 -0.13 -6.53 5.41
CA PHE A 68 0.61 -5.67 6.31
C PHE A 68 0.12 -4.23 6.28
N ILE A 69 0.39 -3.51 7.36
CA ILE A 69 0.23 -2.06 7.49
C ILE A 69 1.57 -1.49 7.94
N GLY A 70 2.16 -0.60 7.13
CA GLY A 70 3.37 0.14 7.45
C GLY A 70 3.07 1.62 7.66
N ALA A 71 3.73 2.25 8.62
CA ALA A 71 3.68 3.69 8.83
C ALA A 71 5.01 4.24 9.32
N SER A 72 5.31 5.50 8.99
CA SER A 72 6.48 6.20 9.50
C SER A 72 6.30 6.59 10.97
N ASN A 73 5.07 6.93 11.37
CA ASN A 73 4.75 7.30 12.74
C ASN A 73 4.36 6.08 13.58
N PRO A 74 5.11 5.75 14.66
CA PRO A 74 4.79 4.62 15.53
C PRO A 74 3.43 4.74 16.25
N ASP A 75 2.97 5.96 16.56
CA ASP A 75 1.69 6.16 17.26
C ASP A 75 0.50 5.77 16.40
N PHE A 76 0.60 5.96 15.07
CA PHE A 76 -0.38 5.45 14.12
C PHE A 76 -0.54 3.93 14.26
N LEU A 77 0.58 3.19 14.31
CA LEU A 77 0.54 1.73 14.44
C LEU A 77 0.09 1.26 15.82
N ARG A 78 0.47 1.99 16.89
CA ARG A 78 -0.05 1.71 18.23
C ARG A 78 -1.57 1.86 18.32
N GLN A 79 -2.12 2.87 17.64
CA GLN A 79 -3.57 3.07 17.57
C GLN A 79 -4.26 1.96 16.80
N ILE A 80 -3.70 1.54 15.65
CA ILE A 80 -4.17 0.37 14.89
C ILE A 80 -4.17 -0.89 15.79
N LEU A 81 -3.09 -1.17 16.51
CA LEU A 81 -3.00 -2.34 17.41
C LEU A 81 -4.08 -2.32 18.48
N ARG A 82 -4.33 -1.16 19.12
CA ARG A 82 -5.41 -1.02 20.12
C ARG A 82 -6.79 -1.26 19.48
N GLY A 83 -7.01 -0.74 18.28
CA GLY A 83 -8.26 -0.96 17.55
C GLY A 83 -8.49 -2.43 17.20
N ILE A 84 -7.45 -3.14 16.77
CA ILE A 84 -7.50 -4.59 16.50
C ILE A 84 -7.78 -5.38 17.78
N GLN A 85 -7.16 -5.01 18.91
CA GLN A 85 -7.41 -5.67 20.19
C GLN A 85 -8.84 -5.49 20.69
N GLN A 86 -9.48 -4.36 20.39
CA GLN A 86 -10.88 -4.08 20.74
C GLN A 86 -11.86 -4.77 19.80
N ASP A 87 -11.57 -4.77 18.50
CA ASP A 87 -12.43 -5.34 17.46
C ASP A 87 -11.55 -5.90 16.31
N PRO A 88 -11.17 -7.18 16.37
CA PRO A 88 -10.34 -7.83 15.37
C PRO A 88 -11.09 -8.19 14.09
N GLU A 89 -12.42 -8.05 14.04
CA GLU A 89 -13.22 -8.42 12.89
C GLU A 89 -12.93 -7.50 11.69
N MET A 90 -12.93 -8.10 10.52
CA MET A 90 -12.83 -7.42 9.24
C MET A 90 -14.15 -7.57 8.47
N PHE A 91 -14.11 -7.44 7.18
CA PHE A 91 -15.23 -7.73 6.29
C PHE A 91 -15.26 -9.22 5.88
N CYS A 92 -16.40 -9.69 5.40
CA CYS A 92 -16.60 -11.07 4.91
C CYS A 92 -16.24 -12.17 5.93
N GLY A 93 -16.36 -11.92 7.23
CA GLY A 93 -16.02 -12.91 8.26
C GLY A 93 -14.53 -13.17 8.47
N LEU A 94 -13.66 -12.34 7.91
CA LEU A 94 -12.23 -12.37 8.19
C LEU A 94 -11.96 -11.81 9.60
N ILE A 95 -11.04 -12.43 10.35
CA ILE A 95 -10.72 -12.04 11.73
C ILE A 95 -9.19 -12.02 11.91
N VAL A 96 -8.64 -10.91 12.38
CA VAL A 96 -7.21 -10.82 12.73
C VAL A 96 -6.94 -11.70 13.96
N ARG A 97 -5.98 -12.62 13.87
CA ARG A 97 -5.59 -13.52 14.95
C ARG A 97 -4.24 -13.20 15.56
N GLU A 98 -3.33 -12.77 14.72
CA GLU A 98 -1.97 -12.47 15.16
C GLU A 98 -1.46 -11.21 14.46
N VAL A 99 -0.66 -10.44 15.16
CA VAL A 99 0.04 -9.29 14.61
C VAL A 99 1.52 -9.38 14.98
N VAL A 100 2.37 -9.41 13.95
CA VAL A 100 3.82 -9.48 14.10
C VAL A 100 4.44 -8.17 13.64
N ILE A 101 5.44 -7.68 14.37
CA ILE A 101 6.23 -6.53 13.94
C ILE A 101 7.31 -7.02 12.98
N GLU A 102 7.29 -6.50 11.75
CA GLU A 102 8.36 -6.76 10.78
C GLU A 102 9.47 -5.72 10.89
N GLU A 103 10.70 -6.20 10.85
CA GLU A 103 11.91 -5.37 10.79
C GLU A 103 12.24 -4.95 9.35
N ASP A 104 13.09 -3.92 9.23
CA ASP A 104 13.57 -3.38 7.97
C ASP A 104 14.33 -4.47 7.16
N PRO A 105 13.92 -4.73 5.92
CA PRO A 105 14.56 -5.75 5.07
C PRO A 105 15.94 -5.37 4.56
N LYS A 106 16.45 -4.15 4.79
CA LYS A 106 17.78 -3.64 4.38
C LYS A 106 18.14 -3.92 2.91
N ARG A 107 17.25 -3.61 1.98
CA ARG A 107 17.41 -3.84 0.54
C ARG A 107 17.16 -2.55 -0.26
N GLU A 108 17.47 -2.60 -1.56
CA GLU A 108 17.21 -1.50 -2.50
C GLU A 108 16.12 -1.83 -3.51
N LEU A 109 15.97 -3.11 -3.86
CA LEU A 109 14.95 -3.59 -4.77
C LEU A 109 13.76 -4.10 -3.98
N PHE A 110 12.60 -3.54 -4.25
CA PHE A 110 11.33 -3.87 -3.62
C PHE A 110 10.32 -4.34 -4.64
N TYR A 111 9.47 -5.27 -4.24
CA TYR A 111 8.36 -5.76 -5.05
C TYR A 111 7.05 -5.10 -4.63
N PRO A 112 6.09 -4.91 -5.56
CA PRO A 112 4.80 -4.35 -5.20
C PRO A 112 4.01 -5.32 -4.31
N ALA A 113 3.44 -4.80 -3.25
CA ALA A 113 2.47 -5.49 -2.39
C ALA A 113 1.06 -4.91 -2.59
N SER A 114 0.97 -3.72 -3.16
CA SER A 114 -0.22 -3.16 -3.81
C SER A 114 0.20 -2.35 -5.05
N PRO A 115 -0.71 -2.13 -6.02
CA PRO A 115 -0.35 -1.44 -7.26
C PRO A 115 0.11 -0.01 -7.01
N ILE A 116 1.10 0.47 -7.75
CA ILE A 116 1.61 1.84 -7.64
C ILE A 116 0.79 2.75 -8.55
N LEU A 117 0.23 3.80 -7.97
CA LEU A 117 -0.53 4.84 -8.68
C LEU A 117 0.31 6.10 -8.79
N LEU A 118 0.52 6.58 -10.02
CA LEU A 118 1.12 7.87 -10.29
C LEU A 118 0.10 8.79 -10.98
N LYS A 119 -0.14 9.96 -10.39
CA LYS A 119 -1.04 10.99 -10.90
C LYS A 119 -0.30 12.30 -11.11
N VAL A 120 -0.43 12.86 -12.30
CA VAL A 120 0.05 14.22 -12.61
C VAL A 120 -1.16 15.10 -12.89
N LYS A 121 -1.26 16.20 -12.15
CA LYS A 121 -2.31 17.19 -12.35
C LYS A 121 -2.12 17.88 -13.69
N GLN A 122 -3.15 17.91 -14.51
CA GLN A 122 -3.24 18.65 -15.76
C GLN A 122 -4.09 19.93 -15.58
N LYS A 123 -4.20 20.70 -16.65
CA LYS A 123 -5.15 21.83 -16.70
C LYS A 123 -6.58 21.31 -16.45
N GLU A 124 -7.47 22.18 -15.99
CA GLU A 124 -8.90 21.89 -15.74
C GLU A 124 -9.16 20.81 -14.67
N ASN A 125 -8.31 20.69 -13.65
CA ASN A 125 -8.42 19.70 -12.56
C ASN A 125 -8.48 18.23 -13.03
N ARG A 126 -8.04 17.93 -14.23
CA ARG A 126 -7.88 16.56 -14.72
C ARG A 126 -6.57 15.97 -14.21
N TYR A 127 -6.54 14.64 -14.08
CA TYR A 127 -5.33 13.89 -13.72
C TYR A 127 -4.96 12.93 -14.85
N LYS A 128 -3.69 12.97 -15.27
CA LYS A 128 -3.10 11.93 -16.11
C LYS A 128 -2.47 10.87 -15.21
N HIS A 129 -2.79 9.61 -15.45
CA HIS A 129 -2.08 8.49 -14.83
C HIS A 129 -0.82 8.19 -15.65
N LEU A 130 0.30 7.98 -14.96
CA LEU A 130 1.55 7.50 -15.57
C LEU A 130 1.75 6.03 -15.19
N LEU A 131 2.19 5.25 -16.16
CA LEU A 131 2.51 3.84 -16.01
C LEU A 131 4.03 3.65 -16.00
N TYR A 132 4.51 2.51 -15.52
CA TYR A 132 5.95 2.25 -15.36
C TYR A 132 6.75 2.38 -16.68
N GLN A 133 6.09 2.28 -17.83
CA GLN A 133 6.70 2.43 -19.16
C GLN A 133 6.75 3.88 -19.65
N ASP A 134 6.03 4.80 -19.01
CA ASP A 134 6.04 6.21 -19.41
C ASP A 134 7.40 6.84 -19.08
N SER A 135 7.96 7.61 -20.02
CA SER A 135 9.29 8.24 -19.89
C SER A 135 9.43 9.15 -18.66
N LYS A 136 8.33 9.72 -18.15
CA LYS A 136 8.29 10.58 -16.96
C LYS A 136 7.95 9.83 -15.67
N ALA A 137 7.74 8.52 -15.72
CA ALA A 137 7.27 7.77 -14.55
C ALA A 137 8.27 7.80 -13.39
N ASN A 138 9.56 7.57 -13.68
CA ASN A 138 10.62 7.58 -12.67
C ASN A 138 10.83 8.96 -12.05
N GLU A 139 10.79 10.02 -12.84
CA GLU A 139 10.84 11.41 -12.36
C GLU A 139 9.70 11.68 -11.36
N VAL A 140 8.46 11.34 -11.74
CA VAL A 140 7.29 11.56 -10.90
C VAL A 140 7.31 10.67 -9.66
N LEU A 141 7.79 9.42 -9.75
CA LEU A 141 7.94 8.52 -8.62
C LEU A 141 8.95 9.08 -7.61
N THR A 142 10.11 9.55 -8.09
CA THR A 142 11.13 10.22 -7.29
C THR A 142 10.60 11.47 -6.60
N LEU A 143 9.90 12.35 -7.32
CA LEU A 143 9.28 13.54 -6.74
C LEU A 143 8.24 13.19 -5.65
N ASN A 144 7.50 12.11 -5.80
CA ASN A 144 6.58 11.63 -4.77
C ASN A 144 7.33 11.13 -3.52
N LEU A 145 8.44 10.41 -3.70
CA LEU A 145 9.31 9.98 -2.59
C LEU A 145 9.87 11.20 -1.85
N GLN A 146 10.47 12.16 -2.56
CA GLN A 146 11.04 13.38 -1.97
C GLN A 146 10.02 14.20 -1.18
N LYS A 147 8.77 14.31 -1.67
CA LYS A 147 7.68 14.94 -0.91
C LYS A 147 7.36 14.21 0.39
N LYS A 148 7.42 12.88 0.41
CA LYS A 148 7.22 12.09 1.62
C LYS A 148 8.39 12.23 2.59
N LEU A 149 9.63 12.28 2.08
CA LEU A 149 10.82 12.54 2.88
C LEU A 149 10.72 13.88 3.59
N LEU A 150 10.39 14.94 2.84
CA LEU A 150 10.18 16.26 3.40
C LEU A 150 9.09 16.27 4.48
N ALA A 151 7.94 15.62 4.22
CA ALA A 151 6.85 15.51 5.19
C ALA A 151 7.21 14.70 6.44
N ALA A 152 8.18 13.79 6.33
CA ALA A 152 8.71 13.00 7.44
C ALA A 152 9.90 13.66 8.16
N GLY A 153 10.37 14.83 7.68
CA GLY A 153 11.53 15.53 8.23
C GLY A 153 12.88 14.87 7.91
N ILE A 154 12.95 14.07 6.84
CA ILE A 154 14.18 13.40 6.38
C ILE A 154 14.80 14.22 5.26
N ASP A 155 16.04 14.69 5.46
CA ASP A 155 16.81 15.42 4.43
C ASP A 155 17.70 14.45 3.65
N ASP A 156 17.18 13.97 2.52
CA ASP A 156 17.89 13.11 1.56
C ASP A 156 17.51 13.56 0.13
N ARG A 157 18.16 14.65 -0.33
CA ARG A 157 17.81 15.33 -1.59
C ARG A 157 18.20 14.53 -2.83
N ASP A 158 19.19 13.66 -2.70
CA ASP A 158 19.68 12.82 -3.79
C ASP A 158 18.93 11.50 -3.90
N ALA A 159 17.95 11.26 -2.99
CA ALA A 159 17.14 10.05 -3.00
C ALA A 159 16.34 9.95 -4.30
N THR A 160 16.37 8.76 -4.90
CA THR A 160 15.61 8.43 -6.10
C THR A 160 14.79 7.16 -5.92
N ALA A 161 13.69 7.07 -6.66
CA ALA A 161 12.89 5.87 -6.80
C ALA A 161 12.58 5.64 -8.27
N GLU A 162 12.86 4.44 -8.76
CA GLU A 162 12.73 4.08 -10.16
C GLU A 162 12.01 2.75 -10.30
N PHE A 163 11.16 2.63 -11.31
CA PHE A 163 10.63 1.34 -11.70
C PHE A 163 11.77 0.47 -12.23
N ALA A 164 11.82 -0.77 -11.75
CA ALA A 164 12.77 -1.80 -12.18
C ALA A 164 12.00 -3.00 -12.75
N PRO A 165 11.33 -2.82 -13.91
CA PRO A 165 10.47 -3.85 -14.46
C PRO A 165 11.27 -5.11 -14.79
N CYS A 166 10.73 -6.27 -14.39
CA CYS A 166 11.27 -7.56 -14.80
C CYS A 166 10.17 -8.38 -15.48
N GLU A 167 10.60 -9.20 -16.42
CA GLU A 167 9.72 -10.07 -17.20
C GLU A 167 8.90 -10.99 -16.29
N GLY A 168 7.63 -11.20 -16.63
CA GLY A 168 6.70 -12.02 -15.85
C GLY A 168 6.16 -11.39 -14.56
N VAL A 169 6.72 -10.26 -14.10
CA VAL A 169 6.26 -9.58 -12.87
C VAL A 169 5.61 -8.24 -13.20
N ALA A 170 6.25 -7.42 -14.04
CA ALA A 170 5.77 -6.08 -14.37
C ALA A 170 4.52 -6.14 -15.27
N LYS A 171 3.47 -5.44 -14.86
CA LYS A 171 2.21 -5.33 -15.63
C LYS A 171 1.45 -4.05 -15.31
N GLU A 172 0.63 -3.64 -16.24
CA GLU A 172 -0.36 -2.61 -16.05
C GLU A 172 -1.66 -3.20 -15.51
N MET A 173 -2.36 -2.45 -14.70
CA MET A 173 -3.64 -2.85 -14.13
C MET A 173 -4.62 -1.68 -14.14
N LEU A 174 -5.91 -2.02 -14.16
CA LEU A 174 -7.00 -1.09 -13.93
C LEU A 174 -7.63 -1.42 -12.58
N VAL A 175 -7.62 -0.46 -11.66
CA VAL A 175 -8.20 -0.62 -10.32
C VAL A 175 -9.33 0.36 -10.13
N ASP A 176 -10.52 -0.15 -9.83
CA ASP A 176 -11.65 0.68 -9.45
C ASP A 176 -11.58 0.98 -7.95
N TYR A 177 -11.68 2.26 -7.61
CA TYR A 177 -11.84 2.71 -6.23
C TYR A 177 -12.95 3.76 -6.15
N LYS A 178 -14.07 3.41 -5.52
CA LYS A 178 -15.28 4.25 -5.41
C LYS A 178 -15.79 4.74 -6.77
N GLY A 179 -15.83 3.86 -7.77
CA GLY A 179 -16.28 4.17 -9.12
C GLY A 179 -15.26 4.93 -9.98
N VAL A 180 -14.08 5.25 -9.43
CA VAL A 180 -13.00 5.89 -10.19
C VAL A 180 -12.01 4.83 -10.66
N LYS A 181 -11.91 4.68 -11.99
CA LYS A 181 -10.96 3.76 -12.62
C LYS A 181 -9.55 4.36 -12.63
N ASN A 182 -8.61 3.74 -11.95
CA ASN A 182 -7.22 4.16 -11.87
C ASN A 182 -6.34 3.20 -12.67
N LYS A 183 -5.62 3.71 -13.67
CA LYS A 183 -4.54 2.97 -14.34
C LYS A 183 -3.33 2.98 -13.42
N VAL A 184 -2.77 1.81 -13.13
CA VAL A 184 -1.73 1.61 -12.12
C VAL A 184 -0.67 0.63 -12.60
N SER A 185 0.50 0.68 -12.00
CA SER A 185 1.62 -0.21 -12.28
C SER A 185 1.79 -1.26 -11.19
N TRP A 186 1.92 -2.50 -11.58
CA TRP A 186 2.42 -3.57 -10.73
C TRP A 186 3.84 -3.89 -11.20
N SER A 187 4.84 -3.24 -10.64
CA SER A 187 6.23 -3.37 -11.07
C SER A 187 7.17 -3.22 -9.87
N PRO A 188 8.25 -3.99 -9.80
CA PRO A 188 9.32 -3.74 -8.86
C PRO A 188 9.87 -2.33 -8.98
N VAL A 189 10.43 -1.83 -7.87
CA VAL A 189 11.03 -0.50 -7.78
C VAL A 189 12.38 -0.59 -7.09
N ARG A 190 13.34 0.19 -7.56
CA ARG A 190 14.62 0.41 -6.90
C ARG A 190 14.59 1.75 -6.18
N ILE A 191 15.10 1.78 -4.95
CA ILE A 191 15.21 2.99 -4.14
C ILE A 191 16.68 3.19 -3.82
N ILE A 192 17.19 4.35 -4.21
CA ILE A 192 18.55 4.80 -3.89
C ILE A 192 18.40 5.94 -2.90
N GLY A 193 19.17 5.89 -1.81
CA GLY A 193 19.11 6.87 -0.73
C GLY A 193 19.61 6.27 0.59
N SER A 194 19.47 7.03 1.64
CA SER A 194 19.86 6.64 3.00
C SER A 194 19.05 5.45 3.52
N PRO A 195 19.50 4.76 4.59
CA PRO A 195 18.70 3.74 5.25
C PRO A 195 17.32 4.26 5.68
N GLU A 196 17.25 5.50 6.18
CA GLU A 196 16.01 6.17 6.60
C GLU A 196 15.06 6.38 5.42
N THR A 197 15.58 6.73 4.25
CA THR A 197 14.81 6.87 3.00
C THR A 197 14.17 5.53 2.61
N LYS A 198 14.97 4.45 2.61
CA LYS A 198 14.49 3.11 2.28
C LYS A 198 13.44 2.63 3.28
N LEU A 199 13.68 2.88 4.56
CA LEU A 199 12.74 2.54 5.63
C LEU A 199 11.43 3.33 5.51
N LEU A 200 11.49 4.64 5.20
CA LEU A 200 10.30 5.45 4.95
C LEU A 200 9.50 4.90 3.77
N ALA A 201 10.14 4.67 2.63
CA ALA A 201 9.49 4.16 1.45
C ALA A 201 8.85 2.78 1.68
N TRP A 202 9.56 1.90 2.40
CA TRP A 202 9.04 0.58 2.76
C TRP A 202 7.79 0.67 3.64
N ASN A 203 7.73 1.60 4.60
CA ASN A 203 6.59 1.80 5.50
C ASN A 203 5.46 2.60 4.85
N ALA A 204 5.79 3.73 4.25
CA ALA A 204 4.80 4.69 3.73
C ALA A 204 4.37 4.40 2.28
N GLY A 205 5.05 3.46 1.61
CA GLY A 205 4.81 3.15 0.21
C GLY A 205 5.25 4.25 -0.76
N LEU A 206 5.08 4.01 -2.05
CA LEU A 206 5.48 4.87 -3.15
C LEU A 206 4.28 5.36 -3.98
N GLY A 207 4.45 6.50 -4.64
CA GLY A 207 3.42 7.10 -5.48
C GLY A 207 2.28 7.76 -4.69
N ASN A 208 1.15 7.92 -5.36
CA ASN A 208 -0.02 8.62 -4.83
C ASN A 208 -0.98 7.67 -4.10
N SER A 209 -1.74 8.23 -3.15
CA SER A 209 -2.89 7.55 -2.54
C SER A 209 -2.54 6.26 -1.77
N THR A 210 -1.38 6.23 -1.10
CA THR A 210 -0.93 5.04 -0.36
C THR A 210 -1.86 4.71 0.81
N GLY A 211 -2.45 5.71 1.45
CA GLY A 211 -3.42 5.53 2.54
C GLY A 211 -4.76 4.89 2.14
N ILE A 212 -5.00 4.70 0.85
CA ILE A 212 -6.19 3.99 0.36
C ILE A 212 -5.84 2.71 -0.43
N GLY A 213 -4.64 2.15 -0.20
CA GLY A 213 -4.25 0.82 -0.70
C GLY A 213 -3.54 0.81 -2.04
N PHE A 214 -2.84 1.89 -2.39
CA PHE A 214 -1.91 1.92 -3.50
C PHE A 214 -0.46 2.00 -2.98
N GLY A 215 0.49 1.55 -3.79
CA GLY A 215 1.91 1.82 -3.62
C GLY A 215 2.62 1.15 -2.46
N ALA A 216 2.01 0.19 -1.76
CA ALA A 216 2.74 -0.60 -0.77
C ALA A 216 3.75 -1.52 -1.46
N ILE A 217 4.95 -1.61 -0.88
CA ILE A 217 6.10 -2.39 -1.40
C ILE A 217 6.61 -3.35 -0.33
N LYS A 218 7.21 -4.46 -0.74
CA LYS A 218 7.76 -5.51 0.13
C LYS A 218 9.11 -6.00 -0.33
#